data_360a1784210cbf4620d95df37b2ea563
#
_entry.id   360a1784210cbf4620d95df37b2ea563
#
_cell.length_a   1.000
_cell.length_b   1.000
_cell.length_c   1.000
_cell.angle_alpha   90.00
_cell.angle_beta   90.00
_cell.angle_gamma   90.00
#
_symmetry.space_group_name_H-M   'P 1'
#
loop_
_entity.id
_entity.type
_entity.pdbx_description
1 polymer ?
#
loop_
_entity_poly.entity_id
_entity_poly.type
_entity_poly.pdbx_seq_one_letter_code
_entity_poly.pdbx_strand_id
1 'polypeptide(L)'
;MLELKNVSKFYYSKGIIATGFSKVSLKFEPGEFVAITGESGSGKSTLLNVISGLDSYEEGEMYINGEETSHYTEKDYEVYRRKYIG
;
A
#
# COMPACT_ATOMS: atom_id res chain seq x y z
N MET A 1 5.39 -0.71 12.51
CA MET A 1 6.11 -1.19 11.34
C MET A 1 5.15 -1.63 10.26
N LEU A 2 5.42 -1.29 9.03
CA LEU A 2 4.62 -1.70 7.89
C LEU A 2 5.42 -2.69 7.05
N GLU A 3 4.76 -3.74 6.59
CA GLU A 3 5.41 -4.75 5.76
C GLU A 3 4.51 -5.17 4.61
N LEU A 4 5.08 -5.22 3.41
CA LEU A 4 4.44 -5.78 2.23
C LEU A 4 5.16 -7.05 1.85
N LYS A 5 4.39 -8.10 1.51
CA LYS A 5 4.94 -9.37 1.06
C LYS A 5 4.33 -9.74 -0.28
N ASN A 6 5.11 -9.61 -1.35
CA ASN A 6 4.71 -9.97 -2.70
C ASN A 6 3.40 -9.31 -3.13
N VAL A 7 3.25 -8.03 -2.82
CA VAL A 7 2.02 -7.30 -3.12
C VAL A 7 2.03 -6.81 -4.56
N SER A 8 0.91 -7.03 -5.24
CA SER A 8 0.72 -6.58 -6.62
C SER A 8 -0.55 -5.76 -6.73
N LYS A 9 -0.51 -4.73 -7.56
CA LYS A 9 -1.63 -3.87 -7.86
C LYS A 9 -1.84 -3.79 -9.36
N PHE A 10 -3.05 -4.13 -9.80
CA PHE A 10 -3.43 -4.09 -11.21
C PHE A 10 -4.63 -3.19 -11.39
N TYR A 11 -4.69 -2.52 -12.53
CA TYR A 11 -5.85 -1.71 -12.93
C TYR A 11 -6.49 -2.33 -14.16
N TYR A 12 -7.81 -2.40 -14.15
CA TYR A 12 -8.59 -2.97 -15.24
C TYR A 12 -9.41 -1.86 -15.89
N SER A 13 -9.28 -1.72 -17.21
CA SER A 13 -10.05 -0.73 -17.95
C SER A 13 -10.30 -1.22 -19.36
N LYS A 14 -11.58 -1.33 -19.75
CA LYS A 14 -12.00 -1.71 -21.11
C LYS A 14 -11.28 -2.96 -21.64
N GLY A 15 -11.15 -3.97 -20.76
CA GLY A 15 -10.50 -5.22 -21.15
C GLY A 15 -8.98 -5.19 -21.14
N ILE A 16 -8.40 -4.07 -20.73
CA ILE A 16 -6.94 -3.90 -20.65
C ILE A 16 -6.52 -3.95 -19.19
N ILE A 17 -5.43 -4.66 -18.92
CA ILE A 17 -4.86 -4.73 -17.57
C ILE A 17 -3.57 -3.92 -17.57
N ALA A 18 -3.51 -2.93 -16.68
CA ALA A 18 -2.29 -2.16 -16.46
C ALA A 18 -1.72 -2.50 -15.09
N THR A 19 -0.42 -2.70 -15.01
CA THR A 19 0.25 -3.03 -13.75
C THR A 19 0.67 -1.76 -13.04
N GLY A 20 0.13 -1.54 -11.84
CA GLY A 20 0.60 -0.45 -10.99
C GLY A 20 1.95 -0.78 -10.37
N PHE A 21 2.06 -1.95 -9.75
CA PHE A 21 3.32 -2.54 -9.30
C PHE A 21 3.11 -4.05 -9.16
N SER A 22 4.20 -4.80 -9.11
CA SER A 22 4.13 -6.25 -9.10
C SER A 22 5.12 -6.85 -8.11
N LYS A 23 4.62 -7.71 -7.26
CA LYS A 23 5.39 -8.52 -6.31
C LYS A 23 6.38 -7.69 -5.49
N VAL A 24 5.89 -6.58 -4.96
CA VAL A 24 6.69 -5.69 -4.13
C VAL A 24 6.75 -6.23 -2.71
N SER A 25 7.96 -6.32 -2.18
CA SER A 25 8.19 -6.71 -0.80
C SER A 25 9.01 -5.61 -0.13
N LEU A 26 8.43 -4.98 0.89
CA LEU A 26 9.04 -3.86 1.60
C LEU A 26 8.74 -3.99 3.08
N LYS A 27 9.62 -3.42 3.89
CA LYS A 27 9.44 -3.39 5.33
C LYS A 27 10.03 -2.10 5.85
N PHE A 28 9.24 -1.27 6.51
CA PHE A 28 9.70 0.03 6.99
C PHE A 28 8.87 0.55 8.14
N GLU A 29 9.44 1.52 8.85
CA GLU A 29 8.75 2.20 9.93
C GLU A 29 7.89 3.35 9.37
N PRO A 30 6.83 3.76 10.06
CA PRO A 30 5.95 4.84 9.58
C PRO A 30 6.69 6.12 9.22
N GLY A 31 7.74 6.49 9.97
CA GLY A 31 8.50 7.70 9.69
C GLY A 31 9.26 7.68 8.36
N GLU A 32 9.41 6.52 7.76
CA GLU A 32 10.12 6.38 6.49
C GLU A 32 9.25 6.68 5.27
N PHE A 33 7.95 6.95 5.48
CA PHE A 33 7.06 7.35 4.37
C PHE A 33 7.59 8.53 3.57
N VAL A 34 8.24 9.46 4.25
CA VAL A 34 8.79 10.66 3.60
C VAL A 34 9.78 10.29 2.51
N ALA A 35 10.57 9.25 2.72
CA ALA A 35 11.54 8.80 1.73
C ALA A 35 10.85 8.26 0.47
N ILE A 36 9.70 7.62 0.62
CA ILE A 36 8.94 7.09 -0.52
C ILE A 36 8.33 8.22 -1.33
N THR A 37 7.88 9.27 -0.67
CA THR A 37 7.22 10.39 -1.34
C THR A 37 8.19 11.44 -1.90
N GLY A 38 9.48 11.32 -1.60
CA GLY A 38 10.47 12.33 -1.93
C GLY A 38 10.77 12.52 -3.40
N GLU A 39 10.45 11.55 -4.25
CA GLU A 39 10.70 11.63 -5.68
C GLU A 39 9.45 11.25 -6.44
N SER A 40 9.17 11.95 -7.52
CA SER A 40 8.14 11.55 -8.45
C SER A 40 8.68 10.40 -9.31
N GLY A 41 7.88 9.36 -9.46
CA GLY A 41 8.25 8.25 -10.29
C GLY A 41 7.04 7.37 -10.52
N SER A 42 7.04 6.62 -11.60
CA SER A 42 5.93 5.73 -11.90
C SER A 42 5.78 4.69 -10.79
N GLY A 43 4.57 4.47 -10.33
CA GLY A 43 4.26 3.48 -9.31
C GLY A 43 4.35 3.97 -7.88
N LYS A 44 5.03 5.08 -7.59
CA LYS A 44 5.16 5.55 -6.22
C LYS A 44 3.84 6.04 -5.64
N SER A 45 3.08 6.81 -6.40
CA SER A 45 1.76 7.27 -5.96
C SER A 45 0.81 6.10 -5.75
N THR A 46 0.86 5.11 -6.64
CA THR A 46 0.04 3.91 -6.53
C THR A 46 0.40 3.12 -5.28
N LEU A 47 1.69 2.94 -5.05
CA LEU A 47 2.18 2.21 -3.88
C LEU A 47 1.76 2.94 -2.59
N LEU A 48 1.91 4.24 -2.56
CA LEU A 48 1.55 5.05 -1.41
C LEU A 48 0.05 4.95 -1.12
N ASN A 49 -0.80 4.96 -2.15
CA ASN A 49 -2.23 4.79 -1.98
C ASN A 49 -2.59 3.45 -1.37
N VAL A 50 -1.94 2.38 -1.80
CA VAL A 50 -2.16 1.05 -1.25
C VAL A 50 -1.69 0.99 0.21
N ILE A 51 -0.51 1.49 0.49
CA ILE A 51 0.06 1.52 1.84
C ILE A 51 -0.84 2.30 2.79
N SER A 52 -1.43 3.38 2.31
CA SER A 52 -2.31 4.23 3.12
C SER A 52 -3.71 3.66 3.27
N GLY A 53 -4.03 2.57 2.60
CA GLY A 53 -5.37 2.00 2.63
C GLY A 53 -6.37 2.75 1.79
N LEU A 54 -5.91 3.68 0.94
CA LEU A 54 -6.80 4.43 0.05
C LEU A 54 -7.18 3.64 -1.19
N ASP A 55 -6.43 2.60 -1.50
CA ASP A 55 -6.69 1.72 -2.63
C ASP A 55 -6.40 0.28 -2.22
N SER A 56 -7.02 -0.66 -2.90
CA SER A 56 -6.84 -2.08 -2.65
C SER A 56 -5.65 -2.62 -3.44
N TYR A 57 -5.24 -3.83 -3.09
CA TYR A 57 -4.23 -4.58 -3.84
C TYR A 57 -4.83 -5.94 -4.21
N GLU A 58 -4.33 -6.55 -5.29
CA GLU A 58 -4.90 -7.77 -5.84
C GLU A 58 -4.21 -9.03 -5.35
N GLU A 59 -2.90 -8.94 -5.04
CA GLU A 59 -2.12 -10.10 -4.61
C GLU A 59 -1.19 -9.73 -3.47
N GLY A 60 -0.82 -10.74 -2.68
CA GLY A 60 0.14 -10.56 -1.62
C GLY A 60 -0.49 -10.26 -0.27
N GLU A 61 0.32 -9.85 0.66
CA GLU A 61 -0.10 -9.57 2.02
C GLU A 61 0.51 -8.26 2.51
N MET A 62 -0.29 -7.49 3.25
CA MET A 62 0.18 -6.27 3.89
C MET A 62 -0.03 -6.39 5.39
N TYR A 63 1.00 -6.06 6.16
CA TYR A 63 0.97 -6.13 7.61
C TYR A 63 1.20 -4.76 8.21
N ILE A 64 0.42 -4.42 9.21
CA ILE A 64 0.58 -3.19 10.01
C ILE A 64 0.84 -3.64 11.44
N ASN A 65 2.04 -3.34 11.95
CA ASN A 65 2.45 -3.75 13.28
C ASN A 65 2.28 -5.25 13.54
N GLY A 66 2.59 -6.06 12.52
CA GLY A 66 2.50 -7.49 12.62
C GLY A 66 1.12 -8.08 12.37
N GLU A 67 0.13 -7.23 12.13
CA GLU A 67 -1.25 -7.67 11.89
C GLU A 67 -1.56 -7.64 10.39
N GLU A 68 -1.98 -8.77 9.85
CA GLU A 68 -2.35 -8.87 8.45
C GLU A 68 -3.66 -8.13 8.19
N THR A 69 -3.73 -7.36 7.10
CA THR A 69 -4.78 -6.36 6.90
C THR A 69 -5.97 -6.81 6.04
N SER A 70 -6.03 -8.08 5.64
CA SER A 70 -7.13 -8.52 4.76
C SER A 70 -8.51 -8.34 5.39
N HIS A 71 -8.59 -8.31 6.72
CA HIS A 71 -9.84 -8.12 7.44
C HIS A 71 -10.14 -6.66 7.77
N TYR A 72 -9.26 -5.73 7.39
CA TYR A 72 -9.45 -4.31 7.70
C TYR A 72 -10.66 -3.74 6.97
N THR A 73 -11.44 -2.94 7.69
CA THR A 73 -12.52 -2.14 7.11
C THR A 73 -11.98 -0.74 6.79
N GLU A 74 -12.78 0.07 6.10
CA GLU A 74 -12.42 1.46 5.84
C GLU A 74 -12.17 2.22 7.15
N LYS A 75 -12.94 1.92 8.17
CA LYS A 75 -12.76 2.55 9.49
C LYS A 75 -11.40 2.19 10.10
N ASP A 76 -10.98 0.95 9.96
CA ASP A 76 -9.67 0.52 10.46
C ASP A 76 -8.55 1.27 9.76
N TYR A 77 -8.65 1.41 8.45
CA TYR A 77 -7.66 2.17 7.67
C TYR A 77 -7.68 3.65 8.02
N GLU A 78 -8.86 4.22 8.30
CA GLU A 78 -8.97 5.60 8.72
C GLU A 78 -8.20 5.86 10.01
N VAL A 79 -8.36 4.98 11.00
CA VAL A 79 -7.64 5.08 12.27
C VAL A 79 -6.13 4.96 12.03
N TYR A 80 -5.73 4.01 11.19
CA TYR A 80 -4.33 3.81 10.85
C TYR A 80 -3.73 5.06 10.19
N ARG A 81 -4.42 5.62 9.19
CA ARG A 81 -3.94 6.83 8.52
C ARG A 81 -3.78 8.00 9.48
N ARG A 82 -4.77 8.18 10.35
CA ARG A 82 -4.75 9.27 11.32
C ARG A 82 -3.57 9.16 12.27
N LYS A 83 -3.25 7.94 12.66
CA LYS A 83 -2.20 7.68 13.65
C LYS A 83 -0.78 7.75 13.04
N TYR A 84 -0.59 7.25 11.85
CA TYR A 84 0.75 7.05 11.27
C TYR A 84 1.07 7.94 10.08
N ILE A 85 0.09 8.44 9.40
CA ILE A 85 0.32 9.22 8.18
C ILE A 85 -0.08 10.69 8.39
N GLY A 86 -0.95 10.91 9.33
CA GLY A 86 -1.42 12.26 9.63
C GLY A 86 -2.48 12.68 8.68
#